data_0b9fb3a1707adbd0b40ded33f70ff089
#
_entry.id   0b9fb3a1707adbd0b40ded33f70ff089
#
_cell.length_a   1.000
_cell.length_b   1.000
_cell.length_c   1.000
_cell.angle_alpha   90.00
_cell.angle_beta   90.00
_cell.angle_gamma   90.00
#
_symmetry.space_group_name_H-M   'P 1'
#
loop_
_entity.id
_entity.type
_entity.pdbx_description
1 polymer ?
#
loop_
_entity_poly.entity_id
_entity_poly.type
_entity_poly.pdbx_seq_one_letter_code
_entity_poly.pdbx_strand_id
1 'polypeptide(L)'
;MKKYLSLCLLVASVFLFQSYTIAKKPAKVLVFSKTKGFRHNSIETGKEVIQKLGTEHHFEVDTTENADLFTGDNLKKYAAVIFLNTTGDVLDNKQQVAFERYIQAGGGYVGIHAATDTEYDWPWYGKLAGAYFISHPAVQEAKFIIKDKKHPSTKFFTDSVWMRKDELYNFKDINPEIKVLISLDEKSYTGGKNGDFHPFAWYHNFDGGRAFYTCMGHTKEGWAEDKFQNHLWGGIEYAIGGQKKLDYSKAHSKF
;
A
#
# COMPACT_ATOMS: atom_id res chain seq x y z
N MET A 1 -84.79 -4.51 24.79
CA MET A 1 -83.41 -4.43 25.33
C MET A 1 -82.45 -4.73 24.18
N LYS A 2 -81.87 -3.69 23.55
CA LYS A 2 -80.93 -3.82 22.46
C LYS A 2 -79.48 -3.59 23.03
N LYS A 3 -78.66 -4.65 22.94
CA LYS A 3 -77.22 -4.55 23.35
C LYS A 3 -76.45 -4.02 22.15
N TYR A 4 -75.78 -2.88 22.31
CA TYR A 4 -74.84 -2.34 21.34
C TYR A 4 -73.46 -2.92 21.66
N LEU A 5 -72.89 -3.62 20.70
CA LEU A 5 -71.56 -4.18 20.72
C LEU A 5 -70.62 -3.13 20.07
N SER A 6 -69.81 -2.42 20.86
CA SER A 6 -68.79 -1.49 20.36
C SER A 6 -67.57 -2.26 19.94
N LEU A 7 -67.28 -2.25 18.64
CA LEU A 7 -66.07 -2.82 18.04
C LEU A 7 -64.96 -1.75 18.04
N CYS A 8 -64.01 -1.84 18.95
CA CYS A 8 -62.82 -1.00 18.93
C CYS A 8 -61.83 -1.52 17.90
N LEU A 9 -61.68 -0.85 16.78
CA LEU A 9 -60.60 -1.08 15.81
C LEU A 9 -59.29 -0.50 16.35
N LEU A 10 -58.35 -1.34 16.76
CA LEU A 10 -56.97 -0.99 17.08
C LEU A 10 -56.18 -0.87 15.79
N VAL A 11 -55.91 0.36 15.32
CA VAL A 11 -55.02 0.61 14.19
C VAL A 11 -53.59 0.59 14.71
N ALA A 12 -52.90 -0.54 14.52
CA ALA A 12 -51.48 -0.64 14.81
C ALA A 12 -50.66 0.05 13.67
N SER A 13 -50.21 1.26 13.93
CA SER A 13 -49.29 1.97 13.01
C SER A 13 -47.90 1.36 13.10
N VAL A 14 -47.57 0.50 12.14
CA VAL A 14 -46.21 -0.02 11.99
C VAL A 14 -45.32 1.12 11.41
N PHE A 15 -44.58 1.81 12.24
CA PHE A 15 -43.52 2.71 11.80
C PHE A 15 -42.35 1.86 11.30
N LEU A 16 -42.22 1.71 9.99
CA LEU A 16 -41.03 1.20 9.32
C LEU A 16 -39.93 2.27 9.46
N PHE A 17 -39.07 2.11 10.47
CA PHE A 17 -37.81 2.84 10.51
C PHE A 17 -36.91 2.35 9.38
N GLN A 18 -36.97 3.00 8.23
CA GLN A 18 -35.96 2.85 7.20
C GLN A 18 -34.65 3.44 7.74
N SER A 19 -33.75 2.58 8.23
CA SER A 19 -32.40 2.97 8.59
C SER A 19 -31.66 3.37 7.32
N TYR A 20 -31.58 4.65 7.02
CA TYR A 20 -30.68 5.17 6.00
C TYR A 20 -29.25 4.96 6.49
N THR A 21 -28.62 3.88 6.07
CA THR A 21 -27.16 3.75 6.18
C THR A 21 -26.55 4.75 5.21
N ILE A 22 -26.02 5.85 5.76
CA ILE A 22 -25.17 6.77 4.95
C ILE A 22 -24.02 5.94 4.46
N ALA A 23 -23.99 5.67 3.14
CA ALA A 23 -22.88 4.94 2.52
C ALA A 23 -21.58 5.71 2.80
N LYS A 24 -20.62 5.03 3.45
CA LYS A 24 -19.33 5.63 3.74
C LYS A 24 -18.65 5.96 2.41
N LYS A 25 -18.15 7.19 2.26
CA LYS A 25 -17.41 7.59 1.05
C LYS A 25 -16.26 6.59 0.82
N PRO A 26 -16.05 6.10 -0.42
CA PRO A 26 -14.94 5.19 -0.70
C PRO A 26 -13.59 5.81 -0.28
N ALA A 27 -12.65 4.97 0.14
CA ALA A 27 -11.28 5.40 0.38
C ALA A 27 -10.69 5.90 -0.92
N LYS A 28 -9.78 6.89 -0.82
CA LYS A 28 -9.06 7.39 -1.98
C LYS A 28 -7.57 7.17 -1.79
N VAL A 29 -6.87 6.73 -2.84
CA VAL A 29 -5.41 6.56 -2.85
C VAL A 29 -4.79 7.42 -3.94
N LEU A 30 -3.55 7.88 -3.69
CA LEU A 30 -2.74 8.59 -4.67
C LEU A 30 -1.61 7.69 -5.15
N VAL A 31 -1.56 7.38 -6.44
CA VAL A 31 -0.44 6.67 -7.07
C VAL A 31 0.54 7.70 -7.61
N PHE A 32 1.73 7.73 -7.05
CA PHE A 32 2.83 8.60 -7.44
C PHE A 32 3.92 7.80 -8.13
N SER A 33 4.32 8.20 -9.34
CA SER A 33 5.27 7.45 -10.18
C SER A 33 6.32 8.32 -10.86
N LYS A 34 6.71 9.44 -10.23
CA LYS A 34 7.80 10.29 -10.72
C LYS A 34 9.13 9.56 -10.62
N THR A 35 9.96 9.71 -11.65
CA THR A 35 11.31 9.15 -11.71
C THR A 35 12.33 10.23 -12.01
N LYS A 36 13.45 10.20 -11.30
CA LYS A 36 14.65 11.02 -11.56
C LYS A 36 15.82 10.15 -12.01
N GLY A 37 15.76 8.84 -11.71
CA GLY A 37 16.69 7.82 -12.19
C GLY A 37 16.04 6.97 -13.29
N PHE A 38 16.19 5.65 -13.20
CA PHE A 38 15.65 4.70 -14.18
C PHE A 38 14.13 4.71 -14.20
N ARG A 39 13.52 4.81 -15.38
CA ARG A 39 12.07 4.71 -15.55
C ARG A 39 11.67 3.30 -16.00
N HIS A 40 10.98 2.60 -15.13
CA HIS A 40 10.48 1.26 -15.43
C HIS A 40 9.34 1.29 -16.46
N ASN A 41 9.40 0.38 -17.44
CA ASN A 41 8.39 0.28 -18.49
C ASN A 41 7.06 -0.31 -18.00
N SER A 42 7.04 -0.86 -16.79
CA SER A 42 5.85 -1.41 -16.12
C SER A 42 5.00 -0.39 -15.37
N ILE A 43 5.42 0.88 -15.30
CA ILE A 43 4.68 1.94 -14.56
C ILE A 43 3.24 2.07 -15.05
N GLU A 44 3.03 2.15 -16.37
CA GLU A 44 1.67 2.33 -16.91
C GLU A 44 0.80 1.09 -16.65
N THR A 45 1.35 -0.12 -16.83
CA THR A 45 0.64 -1.36 -16.47
C THR A 45 0.29 -1.40 -14.97
N GLY A 46 1.21 -0.94 -14.11
CA GLY A 46 0.96 -0.85 -12.67
C GLY A 46 -0.17 0.12 -12.32
N LYS A 47 -0.23 1.30 -12.99
CA LYS A 47 -1.34 2.25 -12.83
C LYS A 47 -2.68 1.62 -13.21
N GLU A 48 -2.73 0.95 -14.37
CA GLU A 48 -3.94 0.27 -14.86
C GLU A 48 -4.43 -0.82 -13.89
N VAL A 49 -3.51 -1.66 -13.39
CA VAL A 49 -3.86 -2.72 -12.42
C VAL A 49 -4.35 -2.13 -11.10
N ILE A 50 -3.72 -1.07 -10.58
CA ILE A 50 -4.18 -0.43 -9.34
C ILE A 50 -5.57 0.22 -9.53
N GLN A 51 -5.85 0.82 -10.69
CA GLN A 51 -7.18 1.36 -11.03
C GLN A 51 -8.23 0.23 -11.12
N LYS A 52 -7.88 -0.92 -11.74
CA LYS A 52 -8.72 -2.11 -11.76
C LYS A 52 -9.04 -2.58 -10.34
N LEU A 53 -8.02 -2.73 -9.47
CA LEU A 53 -8.21 -3.08 -8.06
C LEU A 53 -9.09 -2.06 -7.34
N GLY A 54 -8.97 -0.76 -7.65
CA GLY A 54 -9.85 0.28 -7.12
C GLY A 54 -11.32 0.03 -7.44
N THR A 55 -11.61 -0.35 -8.68
CA THR A 55 -12.96 -0.69 -9.14
C THR A 55 -13.49 -1.95 -8.44
N GLU A 56 -12.67 -3.00 -8.37
CA GLU A 56 -13.04 -4.31 -7.80
C GLU A 56 -13.27 -4.26 -6.28
N HIS A 57 -12.50 -3.40 -5.58
CA HIS A 57 -12.51 -3.30 -4.12
C HIS A 57 -13.07 -1.97 -3.58
N HIS A 58 -13.73 -1.19 -4.44
CA HIS A 58 -14.46 0.01 -4.08
C HIS A 58 -13.61 1.10 -3.40
N PHE A 59 -12.45 1.44 -3.97
CA PHE A 59 -11.67 2.61 -3.61
C PHE A 59 -11.34 3.47 -4.84
N GLU A 60 -11.22 4.79 -4.65
CA GLU A 60 -10.86 5.73 -5.71
C GLU A 60 -9.34 5.80 -5.89
N VAL A 61 -8.89 5.97 -7.12
CA VAL A 61 -7.47 6.05 -7.48
C VAL A 61 -7.19 7.30 -8.30
N ASP A 62 -6.37 8.21 -7.77
CA ASP A 62 -5.73 9.26 -8.56
C ASP A 62 -4.30 8.83 -8.91
N THR A 63 -3.81 9.21 -10.10
CA THR A 63 -2.43 8.97 -10.53
C THR A 63 -1.72 10.28 -10.83
N THR A 64 -0.43 10.40 -10.49
CA THR A 64 0.35 11.60 -10.78
C THR A 64 1.85 11.31 -10.87
N GLU A 65 2.55 12.15 -11.62
CA GLU A 65 4.02 12.28 -11.57
C GLU A 65 4.43 13.68 -11.08
N ASN A 66 3.41 14.54 -10.79
CA ASN A 66 3.66 15.89 -10.32
C ASN A 66 3.86 15.93 -8.80
N ALA A 67 5.09 16.20 -8.36
CA ALA A 67 5.44 16.33 -6.96
C ALA A 67 4.83 17.57 -6.27
N ASP A 68 4.38 18.59 -7.02
CA ASP A 68 3.71 19.78 -6.45
C ASP A 68 2.39 19.43 -5.75
N LEU A 69 1.87 18.23 -5.99
CA LEU A 69 0.71 17.71 -5.27
C LEU A 69 1.04 17.22 -3.83
N PHE A 70 2.32 17.16 -3.46
CA PHE A 70 2.72 16.82 -2.09
C PHE A 70 2.60 18.04 -1.18
N THR A 71 1.37 18.42 -0.91
CA THR A 71 0.99 19.49 0.05
C THR A 71 0.03 18.93 1.09
N GLY A 72 0.02 19.51 2.30
CA GLY A 72 -0.89 19.06 3.35
C GLY A 72 -2.36 19.12 2.93
N ASP A 73 -2.75 20.14 2.15
CA ASP A 73 -4.13 20.30 1.65
C ASP A 73 -4.53 19.25 0.61
N ASN A 74 -3.58 18.76 -0.16
CA ASN A 74 -3.87 17.71 -1.12
C ASN A 74 -3.78 16.31 -0.48
N LEU A 75 -2.71 16.03 0.27
CA LEU A 75 -2.47 14.71 0.85
C LEU A 75 -3.57 14.28 1.84
N LYS A 76 -4.19 15.22 2.56
CA LYS A 76 -5.31 14.92 3.48
C LYS A 76 -6.54 14.29 2.82
N LYS A 77 -6.63 14.27 1.50
CA LYS A 77 -7.72 13.66 0.73
C LYS A 77 -7.56 12.15 0.58
N TYR A 78 -6.34 11.63 0.82
CA TYR A 78 -5.98 10.25 0.53
C TYR A 78 -5.80 9.44 1.81
N ALA A 79 -6.30 8.21 1.80
CA ALA A 79 -6.11 7.25 2.87
C ALA A 79 -4.73 6.59 2.80
N ALA A 80 -4.18 6.44 1.58
CA ALA A 80 -2.84 5.95 1.32
C ALA A 80 -2.20 6.64 0.11
N VAL A 81 -0.86 6.75 0.13
CA VAL A 81 -0.03 7.18 -0.99
C VAL A 81 0.81 5.99 -1.45
N ILE A 82 0.77 5.70 -2.74
CA ILE A 82 1.47 4.57 -3.36
C ILE A 82 2.63 5.12 -4.20
N PHE A 83 3.85 4.78 -3.83
CA PHE A 83 5.06 5.05 -4.60
C PHE A 83 5.26 3.89 -5.58
N LEU A 84 4.84 4.09 -6.83
CA LEU A 84 4.90 3.08 -7.88
C LEU A 84 6.17 3.27 -8.72
N ASN A 85 7.17 2.42 -8.54
CA ASN A 85 8.42 2.43 -9.30
C ASN A 85 9.08 3.83 -9.37
N THR A 86 8.99 4.60 -8.29
CA THR A 86 9.71 5.87 -8.17
C THR A 86 11.22 5.62 -8.08
N THR A 87 12.04 6.54 -8.58
CA THR A 87 13.51 6.44 -8.53
C THR A 87 14.17 7.80 -8.37
N GLY A 88 15.24 7.86 -7.57
CA GLY A 88 16.02 9.08 -7.29
C GLY A 88 15.26 10.07 -6.39
N ASP A 89 15.75 11.32 -6.31
CA ASP A 89 15.20 12.35 -5.44
C ASP A 89 14.00 13.03 -6.11
N VAL A 90 12.81 12.59 -5.78
CA VAL A 90 11.56 12.99 -6.45
C VAL A 90 10.80 14.10 -5.74
N LEU A 91 11.09 14.33 -4.45
CA LEU A 91 10.47 15.37 -3.63
C LEU A 91 11.51 16.41 -3.18
N ASP A 92 11.11 17.68 -3.13
CA ASP A 92 11.88 18.71 -2.47
C ASP A 92 11.62 18.72 -0.94
N ASN A 93 12.42 19.52 -0.18
CA ASN A 93 12.33 19.57 1.27
C ASN A 93 10.92 19.93 1.80
N LYS A 94 10.18 20.80 1.11
CA LYS A 94 8.82 21.19 1.52
C LYS A 94 7.84 20.05 1.28
N GLN A 95 7.98 19.36 0.16
CA GLN A 95 7.18 18.19 -0.20
C GLN A 95 7.47 17.02 0.74
N GLN A 96 8.74 16.81 1.12
CA GLN A 96 9.17 15.82 2.12
C GLN A 96 8.49 16.10 3.47
N VAL A 97 8.58 17.33 3.99
CA VAL A 97 7.91 17.71 5.26
C VAL A 97 6.40 17.53 5.18
N ALA A 98 5.76 17.89 4.06
CA ALA A 98 4.32 17.67 3.88
C ALA A 98 3.97 16.18 3.93
N PHE A 99 4.80 15.32 3.36
CA PHE A 99 4.60 13.87 3.37
C PHE A 99 4.87 13.26 4.75
N GLU A 100 5.93 13.69 5.48
CA GLU A 100 6.14 13.30 6.87
C GLU A 100 4.90 13.59 7.73
N ARG A 101 4.40 14.82 7.67
CA ARG A 101 3.20 15.24 8.41
C ARG A 101 1.96 14.42 8.06
N TYR A 102 1.82 14.01 6.79
CA TYR A 102 0.76 13.12 6.35
C TYR A 102 0.87 11.73 7.01
N ILE A 103 2.05 11.13 7.05
CA ILE A 103 2.30 9.85 7.72
C ILE A 103 2.06 9.97 9.23
N GLN A 104 2.59 11.02 9.86
CA GLN A 104 2.43 11.31 11.30
C GLN A 104 0.95 11.51 11.68
N ALA A 105 0.14 12.03 10.78
CA ALA A 105 -1.30 12.16 10.96
C ALA A 105 -2.05 10.79 10.85
N GLY A 106 -1.35 9.70 10.58
CA GLY A 106 -1.92 8.35 10.42
C GLY A 106 -2.15 7.93 8.97
N GLY A 107 -1.52 8.58 8.00
CA GLY A 107 -1.57 8.23 6.59
C GLY A 107 -0.96 6.86 6.28
N GLY A 108 -1.35 6.26 5.15
CA GLY A 108 -0.79 5.00 4.67
C GLY A 108 0.25 5.20 3.57
N TYR A 109 1.26 4.35 3.57
CA TYR A 109 2.28 4.27 2.53
C TYR A 109 2.29 2.88 1.90
N VAL A 110 2.41 2.82 0.57
CA VAL A 110 2.67 1.60 -0.19
C VAL A 110 3.86 1.86 -1.09
N GLY A 111 4.95 1.13 -0.89
CA GLY A 111 6.09 1.13 -1.79
C GLY A 111 6.03 -0.08 -2.73
N ILE A 112 6.23 0.14 -4.02
CA ILE A 112 6.25 -0.92 -5.03
C ILE A 112 7.58 -0.87 -5.77
N HIS A 113 8.28 -1.98 -5.77
CA HIS A 113 9.51 -2.25 -6.50
C HIS A 113 10.57 -1.15 -6.27
N ALA A 114 10.81 -0.27 -7.24
CA ALA A 114 11.83 0.76 -7.16
C ALA A 114 11.55 1.88 -6.12
N ALA A 115 10.46 1.80 -5.35
CA ALA A 115 10.25 2.74 -4.25
C ALA A 115 11.37 2.72 -3.20
N THR A 116 12.19 1.66 -3.12
CA THR A 116 13.41 1.60 -2.30
C THR A 116 14.65 2.18 -3.00
N ASP A 117 14.58 2.50 -4.30
CA ASP A 117 15.59 3.19 -5.10
C ASP A 117 15.28 4.71 -5.18
N THR A 118 14.74 5.27 -4.08
CA THR A 118 14.17 6.61 -4.02
C THR A 118 14.66 7.31 -2.76
N GLU A 119 14.94 8.63 -2.84
CA GLU A 119 15.23 9.52 -1.68
C GLU A 119 16.37 9.02 -0.79
N TYR A 120 17.51 8.70 -1.37
CA TYR A 120 18.67 8.19 -0.62
C TYR A 120 19.23 9.16 0.43
N ASP A 121 19.08 10.46 0.21
CA ASP A 121 19.55 11.50 1.12
C ASP A 121 18.52 11.87 2.20
N TRP A 122 17.41 11.12 2.26
CA TRP A 122 16.34 11.33 3.24
C TRP A 122 16.15 10.09 4.14
N PRO A 123 16.93 9.96 5.24
CA PRO A 123 16.92 8.77 6.10
C PRO A 123 15.56 8.42 6.71
N TRP A 124 14.69 9.43 6.90
CA TRP A 124 13.32 9.20 7.35
C TRP A 124 12.53 8.36 6.33
N TYR A 125 12.69 8.66 5.03
CA TYR A 125 12.05 7.90 3.97
C TYR A 125 12.57 6.46 3.91
N GLY A 126 13.88 6.25 4.05
CA GLY A 126 14.46 4.90 4.10
C GLY A 126 13.86 4.04 5.22
N LYS A 127 13.61 4.66 6.39
CA LYS A 127 12.92 3.98 7.50
C LYS A 127 11.44 3.71 7.19
N LEU A 128 10.74 4.62 6.51
CA LEU A 128 9.35 4.44 6.07
C LEU A 128 9.25 3.33 5.01
N ALA A 129 10.09 3.36 3.97
CA ALA A 129 10.15 2.33 2.93
C ALA A 129 10.61 0.97 3.48
N GLY A 130 11.44 1.01 4.53
CA GLY A 130 11.93 -0.14 5.28
C GLY A 130 13.29 -0.64 4.84
N ALA A 131 13.84 -0.16 3.73
CA ALA A 131 15.19 -0.45 3.25
C ALA A 131 15.55 0.46 2.07
N TYR A 132 16.83 0.44 1.66
CA TYR A 132 17.28 0.99 0.39
C TYR A 132 17.79 -0.09 -0.55
N PHE A 133 17.50 0.07 -1.83
CA PHE A 133 18.06 -0.74 -2.91
C PHE A 133 19.58 -0.54 -3.04
N ILE A 134 20.32 -1.61 -3.38
CA ILE A 134 21.75 -1.54 -3.72
C ILE A 134 22.10 -2.13 -5.06
N SER A 135 21.45 -3.23 -5.46
CA SER A 135 21.75 -3.90 -6.72
C SER A 135 20.69 -4.98 -6.99
N HIS A 136 20.70 -5.51 -8.20
CA HIS A 136 19.94 -6.70 -8.59
C HIS A 136 20.75 -7.57 -9.56
N PRO A 137 20.56 -8.89 -9.59
CA PRO A 137 21.00 -9.73 -10.70
C PRO A 137 20.05 -9.58 -11.90
N ALA A 138 20.32 -10.31 -12.99
CA ALA A 138 19.37 -10.43 -14.08
C ALA A 138 18.03 -11.02 -13.60
N VAL A 139 16.93 -10.62 -14.26
CA VAL A 139 15.58 -11.17 -14.02
C VAL A 139 15.59 -12.68 -14.13
N GLN A 140 15.21 -13.38 -13.08
CA GLN A 140 15.24 -14.84 -13.00
C GLN A 140 14.17 -15.39 -12.07
N GLU A 141 13.95 -16.70 -12.10
CA GLU A 141 13.05 -17.40 -11.19
C GLU A 141 13.71 -17.62 -9.84
N ALA A 142 12.93 -17.47 -8.75
CA ALA A 142 13.36 -17.75 -7.38
C ALA A 142 12.21 -18.33 -6.55
N LYS A 143 12.57 -18.89 -5.38
CA LYS A 143 11.60 -19.30 -4.36
C LYS A 143 11.29 -18.12 -3.46
N PHE A 144 10.04 -17.70 -3.50
CA PHE A 144 9.45 -16.71 -2.61
C PHE A 144 8.83 -17.46 -1.42
N ILE A 145 9.37 -17.24 -0.23
CA ILE A 145 8.96 -17.93 1.00
C ILE A 145 7.93 -17.08 1.75
N ILE A 146 6.72 -17.57 1.88
CA ILE A 146 5.63 -16.89 2.60
C ILE A 146 5.87 -17.06 4.11
N LYS A 147 6.20 -15.96 4.79
CA LYS A 147 6.58 -15.93 6.22
C LYS A 147 5.40 -15.70 7.15
N ASP A 148 4.43 -14.88 6.72
CA ASP A 148 3.21 -14.60 7.47
C ASP A 148 1.98 -14.87 6.60
N LYS A 149 1.10 -15.77 7.04
CA LYS A 149 -0.16 -16.11 6.38
C LYS A 149 -1.38 -15.47 7.05
N LYS A 150 -1.18 -14.51 7.95
CA LYS A 150 -2.28 -13.81 8.66
C LYS A 150 -2.54 -12.42 8.08
N HIS A 151 -1.52 -11.80 7.47
CA HIS A 151 -1.65 -10.48 6.90
C HIS A 151 -2.57 -10.48 5.66
N PRO A 152 -3.39 -9.44 5.41
CA PRO A 152 -4.28 -9.36 4.24
C PRO A 152 -3.58 -9.68 2.91
N SER A 153 -2.33 -9.23 2.73
CA SER A 153 -1.57 -9.43 1.48
C SER A 153 -1.06 -10.86 1.26
N THR A 154 -1.14 -11.73 2.27
CA THR A 154 -0.56 -13.08 2.20
C THR A 154 -1.48 -14.18 2.70
N LYS A 155 -2.63 -13.84 3.31
CA LYS A 155 -3.58 -14.81 3.88
C LYS A 155 -4.20 -15.79 2.87
N PHE A 156 -4.19 -15.42 1.58
CA PHE A 156 -4.73 -16.26 0.50
C PHE A 156 -3.76 -17.35 0.02
N PHE A 157 -2.48 -17.29 0.39
CA PHE A 157 -1.53 -18.34 0.04
C PHE A 157 -1.80 -19.62 0.84
N THR A 158 -2.08 -20.71 0.15
CA THR A 158 -2.17 -22.06 0.72
C THR A 158 -0.78 -22.63 0.97
N ASP A 159 0.12 -22.48 0.01
CA ASP A 159 1.50 -22.94 0.07
C ASP A 159 2.41 -21.94 0.78
N SER A 160 3.52 -22.44 1.30
CA SER A 160 4.57 -21.61 1.92
C SER A 160 5.65 -21.19 0.92
N VAL A 161 5.60 -21.69 -0.30
CA VAL A 161 6.56 -21.38 -1.38
C VAL A 161 5.78 -20.95 -2.62
N TRP A 162 6.20 -19.86 -3.20
CA TRP A 162 5.73 -19.36 -4.49
C TRP A 162 6.93 -19.25 -5.44
N MET A 163 6.95 -20.07 -6.50
CA MET A 163 7.92 -19.94 -7.58
C MET A 163 7.51 -18.78 -8.48
N ARG A 164 8.41 -17.80 -8.64
CA ARG A 164 8.11 -16.60 -9.43
C ARG A 164 9.36 -16.03 -10.07
N LYS A 165 9.19 -15.48 -11.27
CA LYS A 165 10.23 -14.76 -11.99
C LYS A 165 10.03 -13.25 -11.80
N ASP A 166 11.05 -12.55 -11.29
CA ASP A 166 11.06 -11.10 -11.17
C ASP A 166 12.51 -10.56 -11.14
N GLU A 167 12.67 -9.25 -10.98
CA GLU A 167 13.94 -8.62 -10.66
C GLU A 167 14.15 -8.67 -9.15
N LEU A 168 15.22 -9.31 -8.72
CA LEU A 168 15.45 -9.66 -7.32
C LEU A 168 16.40 -8.64 -6.69
N TYR A 169 15.84 -7.59 -6.05
CA TYR A 169 16.61 -6.54 -5.39
C TYR A 169 17.34 -7.04 -4.16
N ASN A 170 18.59 -6.61 -4.03
CA ASN A 170 19.35 -6.65 -2.79
C ASN A 170 19.20 -5.32 -2.05
N PHE A 171 19.19 -5.36 -0.73
CA PHE A 171 18.90 -4.20 0.12
C PHE A 171 20.02 -3.90 1.11
N LYS A 172 20.12 -2.63 1.49
CA LYS A 172 20.89 -2.14 2.64
C LYS A 172 19.98 -1.37 3.60
N ASP A 173 20.51 -1.07 4.77
CA ASP A 173 19.85 -0.25 5.80
C ASP A 173 18.44 -0.74 6.13
N ILE A 174 18.28 -2.08 6.17
CA ILE A 174 16.98 -2.71 6.44
C ILE A 174 16.53 -2.30 7.84
N ASN A 175 15.36 -1.67 7.93
CA ASN A 175 14.76 -1.24 9.19
C ASN A 175 14.44 -2.48 10.06
N PRO A 176 14.96 -2.60 11.29
CA PRO A 176 14.73 -3.76 12.14
C PRO A 176 13.27 -3.94 12.60
N GLU A 177 12.44 -2.90 12.45
CA GLU A 177 11.02 -2.92 12.84
C GLU A 177 10.11 -3.54 11.77
N ILE A 178 10.62 -3.86 10.57
CA ILE A 178 9.81 -4.47 9.52
C ILE A 178 9.31 -5.86 9.92
N LYS A 179 8.08 -6.16 9.54
CA LYS A 179 7.48 -7.49 9.67
C LYS A 179 7.45 -8.15 8.29
N VAL A 180 8.32 -9.14 8.12
CA VAL A 180 8.52 -9.79 6.82
C VAL A 180 7.31 -10.65 6.46
N LEU A 181 6.74 -10.40 5.29
CA LEU A 181 5.63 -11.14 4.70
C LEU A 181 6.12 -12.22 3.74
N ILE A 182 7.09 -11.85 2.89
CA ILE A 182 7.72 -12.73 1.91
C ILE A 182 9.22 -12.49 1.96
N SER A 183 10.00 -13.56 1.95
CA SER A 183 11.46 -13.51 1.80
C SER A 183 11.90 -14.34 0.59
N LEU A 184 13.10 -14.07 0.07
CA LEU A 184 13.73 -14.90 -0.94
C LEU A 184 14.56 -16.02 -0.32
N ASP A 185 14.57 -17.20 -0.95
CA ASP A 185 15.58 -18.24 -0.72
C ASP A 185 16.75 -18.01 -1.67
N GLU A 186 17.84 -17.40 -1.19
CA GLU A 186 19.02 -17.10 -2.03
C GLU A 186 19.71 -18.35 -2.59
N LYS A 187 19.42 -19.55 -2.06
CA LYS A 187 19.92 -20.81 -2.63
C LYS A 187 19.18 -21.21 -3.91
N SER A 188 18.06 -20.56 -4.21
CA SER A 188 17.22 -20.87 -5.37
C SER A 188 17.55 -20.04 -6.61
N TYR A 189 18.44 -19.04 -6.51
CA TYR A 189 18.81 -18.17 -7.61
C TYR A 189 20.27 -17.68 -7.47
N THR A 190 20.75 -16.86 -8.42
CA THR A 190 22.13 -16.34 -8.42
C THR A 190 22.15 -14.83 -8.20
N GLY A 191 23.07 -14.32 -7.37
CA GLY A 191 23.34 -12.89 -7.20
C GLY A 191 22.65 -12.26 -5.98
N GLY A 192 22.12 -13.06 -5.06
CA GLY A 192 21.68 -12.60 -3.74
C GLY A 192 22.84 -12.08 -2.89
N LYS A 193 22.59 -11.04 -2.08
CA LYS A 193 23.59 -10.39 -1.20
C LYS A 193 23.08 -10.12 0.22
N ASN A 194 21.87 -10.55 0.55
CA ASN A 194 21.28 -10.40 1.87
C ASN A 194 21.38 -11.68 2.74
N GLY A 195 21.82 -12.80 2.15
CA GLY A 195 22.02 -14.07 2.85
C GLY A 195 20.73 -14.69 3.38
N ASP A 196 20.77 -15.20 4.60
CA ASP A 196 19.62 -15.88 5.22
C ASP A 196 18.48 -14.92 5.60
N PHE A 197 18.74 -13.61 5.64
CA PHE A 197 17.73 -12.57 5.87
C PHE A 197 17.55 -11.69 4.63
N HIS A 198 16.75 -12.19 3.69
CA HIS A 198 16.41 -11.48 2.46
C HIS A 198 14.92 -11.18 2.39
N PRO A 199 14.42 -10.12 3.09
CA PRO A 199 13.04 -9.70 2.98
C PRO A 199 12.73 -9.20 1.58
N PHE A 200 11.54 -9.53 1.04
CA PHE A 200 11.14 -9.13 -0.31
C PHE A 200 9.77 -8.46 -0.37
N ALA A 201 8.94 -8.68 0.66
CA ALA A 201 7.76 -7.88 0.97
C ALA A 201 7.61 -7.80 2.49
N TRP A 202 7.20 -6.64 2.99
CA TRP A 202 7.06 -6.39 4.42
C TRP A 202 6.05 -5.31 4.73
N TYR A 203 5.70 -5.18 6.01
CA TYR A 203 4.89 -4.09 6.55
C TYR A 203 5.40 -3.67 7.92
N HIS A 204 5.07 -2.49 8.35
CA HIS A 204 5.30 -2.01 9.71
C HIS A 204 4.49 -0.74 9.98
N ASN A 205 4.37 -0.39 11.25
CA ASN A 205 3.93 0.95 11.64
C ASN A 205 5.16 1.85 11.70
N PHE A 206 5.03 3.04 11.17
CA PHE A 206 6.13 4.00 11.19
C PHE A 206 5.60 5.41 11.40
N ASP A 207 6.14 6.11 12.39
CA ASP A 207 5.92 7.53 12.69
C ASP A 207 4.42 7.92 12.68
N GLY A 208 3.56 7.10 13.26
CA GLY A 208 2.10 7.29 13.33
C GLY A 208 1.30 6.68 12.17
N GLY A 209 1.94 6.38 11.06
CA GLY A 209 1.33 5.79 9.86
C GLY A 209 1.51 4.29 9.72
N ARG A 210 1.12 3.78 8.56
CA ARG A 210 1.22 2.36 8.16
C ARG A 210 2.00 2.26 6.86
N ALA A 211 3.04 1.45 6.85
CA ALA A 211 3.87 1.20 5.68
C ALA A 211 3.76 -0.25 5.23
N PHE A 212 3.57 -0.44 3.93
CA PHE A 212 3.67 -1.71 3.24
C PHE A 212 4.63 -1.56 2.07
N TYR A 213 5.47 -2.55 1.85
CA TYR A 213 6.35 -2.59 0.70
C TYR A 213 6.34 -3.97 0.05
N THR A 214 6.42 -3.99 -1.28
CA THR A 214 6.69 -5.18 -2.09
C THR A 214 7.71 -4.88 -3.17
N CYS A 215 8.75 -5.71 -3.26
CA CYS A 215 9.78 -5.58 -4.30
C CYS A 215 9.30 -6.09 -5.68
N MET A 216 8.20 -6.80 -5.74
CA MET A 216 7.60 -7.26 -7.00
C MET A 216 7.08 -6.09 -7.83
N GLY A 217 6.97 -6.28 -9.16
CA GLY A 217 6.39 -5.28 -10.06
C GLY A 217 7.34 -4.74 -11.13
N HIS A 218 8.51 -5.36 -11.33
CA HIS A 218 9.44 -4.98 -12.38
C HIS A 218 8.89 -5.26 -13.77
N THR A 219 8.38 -6.49 -14.02
CA THR A 219 7.96 -6.92 -15.36
C THR A 219 6.48 -6.65 -15.60
N LYS A 220 6.10 -6.28 -16.83
CA LYS A 220 4.68 -6.11 -17.21
C LYS A 220 3.88 -7.40 -17.01
N GLU A 221 4.48 -8.55 -17.33
CA GLU A 221 3.88 -9.88 -17.21
C GLU A 221 3.54 -10.20 -15.75
N GLY A 222 4.42 -9.81 -14.81
CA GLY A 222 4.20 -10.02 -13.38
C GLY A 222 2.96 -9.33 -12.83
N TRP A 223 2.54 -8.23 -13.44
CA TRP A 223 1.31 -7.51 -13.05
C TRP A 223 0.03 -8.26 -13.43
N ALA A 224 0.08 -9.18 -14.39
CA ALA A 224 -1.07 -9.99 -14.79
C ALA A 224 -1.31 -11.20 -13.86
N GLU A 225 -0.38 -11.51 -12.95
CA GLU A 225 -0.52 -12.64 -12.03
C GLU A 225 -1.56 -12.37 -10.94
N ASP A 226 -2.61 -13.18 -10.85
CA ASP A 226 -3.66 -13.06 -9.81
C ASP A 226 -3.06 -13.08 -8.39
N LYS A 227 -2.04 -13.91 -8.14
CA LYS A 227 -1.37 -13.94 -6.83
C LYS A 227 -0.69 -12.62 -6.50
N PHE A 228 -0.09 -11.94 -7.48
CA PHE A 228 0.50 -10.63 -7.26
C PHE A 228 -0.56 -9.56 -7.06
N GLN A 229 -1.64 -9.57 -7.84
CA GLN A 229 -2.75 -8.62 -7.67
C GLN A 229 -3.42 -8.77 -6.30
N ASN A 230 -3.67 -10.00 -5.84
CA ASN A 230 -4.19 -10.26 -4.49
C ASN A 230 -3.23 -9.81 -3.38
N HIS A 231 -1.92 -10.06 -3.55
CA HIS A 231 -0.89 -9.59 -2.64
C HIS A 231 -0.88 -8.06 -2.54
N LEU A 232 -0.88 -7.39 -3.67
CA LEU A 232 -0.89 -5.93 -3.75
C LEU A 232 -2.16 -5.34 -3.14
N TRP A 233 -3.33 -5.90 -3.45
CA TRP A 233 -4.58 -5.46 -2.84
C TRP A 233 -4.53 -5.55 -1.32
N GLY A 234 -4.12 -6.67 -0.76
CA GLY A 234 -4.02 -6.80 0.70
C GLY A 234 -3.03 -5.82 1.34
N GLY A 235 -1.96 -5.43 0.63
CA GLY A 235 -1.04 -4.36 1.05
C GLY A 235 -1.69 -2.98 1.02
N ILE A 236 -2.45 -2.67 -0.03
CA ILE A 236 -3.23 -1.41 -0.15
C ILE A 236 -4.32 -1.36 0.93
N GLU A 237 -5.05 -2.44 1.16
CA GLU A 237 -6.07 -2.56 2.21
C GLU A 237 -5.47 -2.25 3.60
N TYR A 238 -4.30 -2.84 3.91
CA TYR A 238 -3.58 -2.55 5.15
C TYR A 238 -3.20 -1.07 5.26
N ALA A 239 -2.65 -0.48 4.20
CA ALA A 239 -2.24 0.93 4.19
C ALA A 239 -3.45 1.87 4.35
N ILE A 240 -4.59 1.60 3.72
CA ILE A 240 -5.85 2.35 3.89
C ILE A 240 -6.31 2.34 5.35
N GLY A 241 -6.09 1.23 6.09
CA GLY A 241 -6.28 1.17 7.53
C GLY A 241 -7.70 1.41 8.04
N GLY A 242 -8.71 0.96 7.29
CA GLY A 242 -10.13 1.09 7.68
C GLY A 242 -10.68 2.51 7.58
N GLN A 243 -10.03 3.39 6.82
CA GLN A 243 -10.44 4.78 6.56
C GLN A 243 -10.56 5.63 7.84
N LYS A 244 -9.63 5.52 8.76
CA LYS A 244 -9.54 6.43 9.90
C LYS A 244 -9.24 7.84 9.38
N LYS A 245 -9.92 8.84 9.94
CA LYS A 245 -9.63 10.25 9.64
C LYS A 245 -8.20 10.59 10.07
N LEU A 246 -7.45 11.27 9.18
CA LEU A 246 -6.12 11.76 9.50
C LEU A 246 -6.19 12.81 10.64
N ASP A 247 -5.29 12.68 11.59
CA ASP A 247 -5.19 13.57 12.75
C ASP A 247 -3.90 14.38 12.70
N TYR A 248 -3.94 15.50 12.01
CA TYR A 248 -2.78 16.40 11.85
C TYR A 248 -2.31 17.07 13.14
N SER A 249 -3.07 16.97 14.27
CA SER A 249 -2.58 17.44 15.56
C SER A 249 -1.39 16.62 16.08
N LYS A 250 -1.20 15.40 15.56
CA LYS A 250 -0.07 14.52 15.86
C LYS A 250 1.17 14.80 15.01
N ALA A 251 1.03 15.57 13.94
CA ALA A 251 2.13 15.87 13.05
C ALA A 251 3.14 16.82 13.73
N HIS A 252 4.40 16.46 13.75
CA HIS A 252 5.46 17.16 14.48
C HIS A 252 6.61 17.66 13.59
N SER A 253 6.74 17.18 12.36
CA SER A 253 7.69 17.73 11.38
C SER A 253 7.35 19.17 11.03
N LYS A 254 8.37 20.02 10.90
CA LYS A 254 8.26 21.47 10.70
C LYS A 254 8.76 21.85 9.32
N PHE A 255 8.08 22.81 8.70
CA PHE A 255 8.52 23.45 7.46
C PHE A 255 9.73 24.34 7.69
#